data_62b5c9e64bbbb721b8b1b3d203eb669d
#
_entry.id   62b5c9e64bbbb721b8b1b3d203eb669d
#
_cell.length_a   1.000
_cell.length_b   1.000
_cell.length_c   1.000
_cell.angle_alpha   90.00
_cell.angle_beta   90.00
_cell.angle_gamma   90.00
#
_symmetry.space_group_name_H-M   'P 1'
#
loop_
_entity.id
_entity.type
_entity.pdbx_description
1 polymer ?
#
loop_
_entity_poly.entity_id
_entity_poly.type
_entity_poly.pdbx_seq_one_letter_code
_entity_poly.pdbx_strand_id
1 'polypeptide(L)'
;AVEWCKCTSLEELCHIDDGKILNEKENISPSLIGLAVDYLTRFMMGASAKDAFKISLLGASCLDLFLNNASGKKGIALKNAEKLLKGVKGLDDKSVSNACKLVGYDVCFRASIMGYRPVEEINPDSDTIENIVIMVNRGLKFWKEYGPIIKDGFTFEGGYTDIVTAGDGDYLTKETLWDFKVSKDELKSKYTLQLLMYYIMGCHSIHSEFKEIQKLGIFNPRKNKVYIANISLIDSEILDEVSREVIGYK
;
A
#
# COMPACT_ATOMS: atom_id res chain seq x y z
N ALA A 1 21.53 13.71 4.20
CA ALA A 1 20.61 12.89 3.41
C ALA A 1 21.45 11.84 2.70
N VAL A 2 21.35 10.59 3.10
CA VAL A 2 22.09 9.47 2.51
C VAL A 2 21.68 9.36 1.05
N GLU A 3 22.62 9.54 0.12
CA GLU A 3 22.40 9.38 -1.33
C GLU A 3 22.32 7.90 -1.69
N TRP A 4 21.30 7.27 -1.26
CA TRP A 4 21.04 5.84 -1.39
C TRP A 4 20.94 5.35 -2.84
N CYS A 5 20.44 6.21 -3.74
CA CYS A 5 20.29 5.90 -5.17
C CYS A 5 21.61 5.68 -5.92
N LYS A 6 22.77 6.03 -5.34
CA LYS A 6 24.06 5.88 -6.04
C LYS A 6 24.79 4.58 -5.72
N CYS A 7 24.40 3.85 -4.67
CA CYS A 7 25.13 2.68 -4.17
C CYS A 7 24.46 1.34 -4.43
N THR A 8 23.22 1.31 -4.92
CA THR A 8 22.53 0.06 -5.25
C THR A 8 22.25 0.01 -6.73
N SER A 9 22.71 -1.03 -7.39
CA SER A 9 22.24 -1.41 -8.73
C SER A 9 20.79 -1.90 -8.62
N LEU A 10 19.84 -0.96 -8.50
CA LEU A 10 18.44 -1.26 -8.72
C LEU A 10 18.29 -1.59 -10.19
N GLU A 11 18.09 -2.85 -10.49
CA GLU A 11 17.73 -3.26 -11.83
C GLU A 11 16.27 -2.83 -12.08
N GLU A 12 16.10 -1.87 -12.99
CA GLU A 12 14.79 -1.54 -13.54
C GLU A 12 14.43 -2.64 -14.54
N LEU A 13 13.51 -3.50 -14.12
CA LEU A 13 12.89 -4.47 -15.01
C LEU A 13 11.60 -3.86 -15.54
N CYS A 14 11.55 -3.53 -16.84
CA CYS A 14 10.29 -3.17 -17.47
C CYS A 14 9.35 -4.37 -17.41
N HIS A 15 8.22 -4.21 -16.71
CA HIS A 15 7.16 -5.20 -16.80
C HIS A 15 6.58 -5.21 -18.24
N ILE A 16 6.01 -6.35 -18.66
CA ILE A 16 5.49 -6.57 -20.00
C ILE A 16 4.60 -5.40 -20.41
N ASP A 17 4.96 -4.72 -21.49
CA ASP A 17 4.12 -3.69 -22.10
C ASP A 17 2.74 -4.28 -22.37
N ASP A 18 1.70 -3.71 -21.76
CA ASP A 18 0.32 -4.13 -21.96
C ASP A 18 -0.39 -3.33 -23.06
N GLY A 19 0.34 -2.44 -23.74
CA GLY A 19 -0.17 -1.56 -24.79
C GLY A 19 -1.20 -0.54 -24.27
N LYS A 20 -1.38 -0.41 -22.96
CA LYS A 20 -2.38 0.48 -22.39
C LYS A 20 -1.73 1.77 -21.88
N ILE A 21 -2.34 2.88 -22.26
CA ILE A 21 -1.95 4.22 -21.80
C ILE A 21 -3.00 4.68 -20.79
N LEU A 22 -2.53 5.18 -19.64
CA LEU A 22 -3.41 5.77 -18.64
C LEU A 22 -3.87 7.17 -19.08
N ASN A 23 -5.11 7.52 -18.78
CA ASN A 23 -5.62 8.86 -18.95
C ASN A 23 -4.81 9.84 -18.08
N GLU A 24 -4.50 11.01 -18.63
CA GLU A 24 -3.64 11.99 -17.94
C GLU A 24 -4.33 12.61 -16.70
N LYS A 25 -5.65 12.82 -16.82
CA LYS A 25 -6.45 13.47 -15.79
C LYS A 25 -7.18 12.44 -14.93
N GLU A 26 -7.17 12.70 -13.65
CA GLU A 26 -7.90 11.94 -12.65
C GLU A 26 -8.56 12.93 -11.71
N ASN A 27 -9.84 12.73 -11.40
CA ASN A 27 -10.65 13.70 -10.67
C ASN A 27 -10.74 13.45 -9.16
N ILE A 28 -10.06 12.41 -8.65
CA ILE A 28 -9.95 12.16 -7.20
C ILE A 28 -8.48 12.17 -6.75
N SER A 29 -8.27 12.26 -5.43
CA SER A 29 -6.92 12.32 -4.86
C SER A 29 -6.04 11.12 -5.25
N PRO A 30 -4.75 11.32 -5.62
CA PRO A 30 -3.82 10.23 -5.92
C PRO A 30 -3.68 9.21 -4.78
N SER A 31 -3.80 9.62 -3.52
CA SER A 31 -3.77 8.70 -2.38
C SER A 31 -4.97 7.77 -2.34
N LEU A 32 -6.17 8.27 -2.67
CA LEU A 32 -7.37 7.41 -2.78
C LEU A 32 -7.24 6.41 -3.92
N ILE A 33 -6.69 6.83 -5.06
CA ILE A 33 -6.44 5.95 -6.19
C ILE A 33 -5.46 4.84 -5.78
N GLY A 34 -4.37 5.19 -5.10
CA GLY A 34 -3.38 4.22 -4.62
C GLY A 34 -3.99 3.16 -3.72
N LEU A 35 -4.77 3.57 -2.72
CA LEU A 35 -5.46 2.65 -1.81
C LEU A 35 -6.50 1.80 -2.54
N ALA A 36 -7.28 2.39 -3.45
CA ALA A 36 -8.28 1.65 -4.22
C ALA A 36 -7.63 0.58 -5.11
N VAL A 37 -6.52 0.90 -5.77
CA VAL A 37 -5.76 -0.06 -6.61
C VAL A 37 -5.21 -1.21 -5.75
N ASP A 38 -4.59 -0.92 -4.61
CA ASP A 38 -4.06 -1.95 -3.70
C ASP A 38 -5.18 -2.88 -3.20
N TYR A 39 -6.25 -2.32 -2.63
CA TYR A 39 -7.32 -3.12 -2.03
C TYR A 39 -8.14 -3.89 -3.06
N LEU A 40 -8.40 -3.31 -4.23
CA LEU A 40 -9.04 -4.03 -5.34
C LEU A 40 -8.14 -5.14 -5.87
N THR A 41 -6.82 -4.94 -5.92
CA THR A 41 -5.88 -6.00 -6.31
C THR A 41 -5.96 -7.18 -5.33
N ARG A 42 -5.92 -6.93 -4.02
CA ARG A 42 -6.08 -7.97 -2.98
C ARG A 42 -7.42 -8.69 -3.12
N PHE A 43 -8.51 -7.95 -3.29
CA PHE A 43 -9.84 -8.52 -3.49
C PHE A 43 -9.91 -9.41 -4.74
N MET A 44 -9.40 -8.95 -5.87
CA MET A 44 -9.39 -9.71 -7.13
C MET A 44 -8.46 -10.93 -7.08
N MET A 45 -7.49 -10.96 -6.18
CA MET A 45 -6.64 -12.13 -5.91
C MET A 45 -7.29 -13.17 -4.99
N GLY A 46 -8.51 -12.92 -4.52
CA GLY A 46 -9.29 -13.87 -3.74
C GLY A 46 -9.40 -13.56 -2.25
N ALA A 47 -8.84 -12.44 -1.77
CA ALA A 47 -9.13 -11.96 -0.42
C ALA A 47 -10.62 -11.67 -0.27
N SER A 48 -11.20 -11.91 0.91
CA SER A 48 -12.56 -11.46 1.16
C SER A 48 -12.64 -9.93 1.05
N ALA A 49 -13.76 -9.39 0.57
CA ALA A 49 -13.93 -7.94 0.50
C ALA A 49 -13.72 -7.28 1.88
N LYS A 50 -14.10 -7.97 2.97
CA LYS A 50 -13.91 -7.49 4.34
C LYS A 50 -12.42 -7.42 4.73
N ASP A 51 -11.62 -8.39 4.32
CA ASP A 51 -10.19 -8.40 4.61
C ASP A 51 -9.45 -7.37 3.75
N ALA A 52 -9.76 -7.31 2.44
CA ALA A 52 -9.16 -6.35 1.53
C ALA A 52 -9.41 -4.88 1.96
N PHE A 53 -10.60 -4.57 2.47
CA PHE A 53 -11.00 -3.22 2.91
C PHE A 53 -11.04 -3.07 4.45
N LYS A 54 -10.30 -3.91 5.20
CA LYS A 54 -10.29 -3.91 6.66
C LYS A 54 -9.99 -2.53 7.26
N ILE A 55 -9.00 -1.83 6.73
CA ILE A 55 -8.60 -0.50 7.20
C ILE A 55 -9.72 0.53 7.00
N SER A 56 -10.42 0.47 5.87
CA SER A 56 -11.56 1.36 5.59
C SER A 56 -12.70 1.15 6.60
N LEU A 57 -12.99 -0.10 6.98
CA LEU A 57 -13.99 -0.41 8.00
C LEU A 57 -13.56 0.06 9.39
N LEU A 58 -12.27 -0.09 9.75
CA LEU A 58 -11.71 0.45 10.99
C LEU A 58 -11.80 1.98 11.00
N GLY A 59 -11.46 2.64 9.89
CA GLY A 59 -11.58 4.09 9.76
C GLY A 59 -13.01 4.59 9.94
N ALA A 60 -13.99 3.89 9.36
CA ALA A 60 -15.41 4.20 9.57
C ALA A 60 -15.83 4.02 11.04
N SER A 61 -15.32 2.98 11.71
CA SER A 61 -15.56 2.78 13.16
C SER A 61 -14.92 3.89 14.00
N CYS A 62 -13.70 4.32 13.67
CA CYS A 62 -13.05 5.45 14.35
C CYS A 62 -13.87 6.74 14.20
N LEU A 63 -14.40 7.00 13.01
CA LEU A 63 -15.26 8.16 12.75
C LEU A 63 -16.53 8.09 13.60
N ASP A 64 -17.19 6.94 13.67
CA ASP A 64 -18.37 6.75 14.50
C ASP A 64 -18.09 6.97 15.99
N LEU A 65 -16.96 6.49 16.51
CA LEU A 65 -16.57 6.72 17.92
C LEU A 65 -16.38 8.22 18.19
N PHE A 66 -15.73 8.93 17.29
CA PHE A 66 -15.56 10.38 17.41
C PHE A 66 -16.90 11.12 17.38
N LEU A 67 -17.77 10.81 16.43
CA LEU A 67 -19.08 11.45 16.28
C LEU A 67 -20.03 11.12 17.44
N ASN A 68 -19.95 9.91 18.01
CA ASN A 68 -20.74 9.51 19.19
C ASN A 68 -20.35 10.32 20.41
N ASN A 69 -19.06 10.53 20.63
CA ASN A 69 -18.57 11.37 21.74
C ASN A 69 -18.97 12.85 21.57
N ALA A 70 -19.13 13.31 20.29
CA ALA A 70 -19.50 14.69 20.00
C ALA A 70 -21.02 14.94 19.91
N SER A 71 -21.84 13.96 19.48
CA SER A 71 -23.25 14.20 19.14
C SER A 71 -24.24 13.08 19.47
N GLY A 72 -23.79 11.97 20.05
CA GLY A 72 -24.64 10.83 20.41
C GLY A 72 -25.21 10.02 19.22
N LYS A 73 -24.78 10.27 17.98
CA LYS A 73 -25.21 9.53 16.77
C LYS A 73 -24.44 8.23 16.63
N LYS A 74 -25.12 7.08 16.64
CA LYS A 74 -24.50 5.74 16.63
C LYS A 74 -24.34 5.14 15.24
N GLY A 75 -23.10 4.77 14.88
CA GLY A 75 -22.81 3.76 13.86
C GLY A 75 -23.29 4.06 12.45
N ILE A 76 -23.30 5.33 12.01
CA ILE A 76 -23.74 5.72 10.66
C ILE A 76 -22.63 5.47 9.64
N ALA A 77 -21.38 5.84 9.96
CA ALA A 77 -20.26 5.72 9.06
C ALA A 77 -19.95 4.24 8.76
N LEU A 78 -19.93 3.38 9.78
CA LEU A 78 -19.69 1.95 9.59
C LEU A 78 -20.81 1.30 8.76
N LYS A 79 -22.08 1.65 8.99
CA LYS A 79 -23.20 1.14 8.17
C LYS A 79 -23.05 1.56 6.70
N ASN A 80 -22.66 2.81 6.45
CA ASN A 80 -22.39 3.28 5.09
C ASN A 80 -21.22 2.53 4.46
N ALA A 81 -20.12 2.35 5.17
CA ALA A 81 -18.97 1.58 4.71
C ALA A 81 -19.36 0.13 4.38
N GLU A 82 -20.11 -0.56 5.23
CA GLU A 82 -20.62 -1.91 4.96
C GLU A 82 -21.56 -1.96 3.73
N LYS A 83 -22.38 -0.94 3.52
CA LYS A 83 -23.21 -0.83 2.31
C LYS A 83 -22.38 -0.68 1.05
N LEU A 84 -21.35 0.19 1.07
CA LEU A 84 -20.40 0.37 -0.02
C LEU A 84 -19.66 -0.95 -0.29
N LEU A 85 -19.18 -1.61 0.76
CA LEU A 85 -18.46 -2.88 0.67
C LEU A 85 -19.29 -3.98 -0.02
N LYS A 86 -20.57 -4.10 0.29
CA LYS A 86 -21.49 -5.04 -0.37
C LYS A 86 -21.64 -4.76 -1.87
N GLY A 87 -21.35 -3.54 -2.30
CA GLY A 87 -21.38 -3.12 -3.70
C GLY A 87 -20.06 -3.34 -4.44
N VAL A 88 -18.97 -3.77 -3.78
CA VAL A 88 -17.71 -4.15 -4.42
C VAL A 88 -17.80 -5.62 -4.80
N LYS A 89 -17.95 -5.91 -6.09
CA LYS A 89 -18.16 -7.28 -6.63
C LYS A 89 -17.15 -7.66 -7.71
N GLY A 90 -16.36 -6.70 -8.19
CA GLY A 90 -15.40 -6.88 -9.27
C GLY A 90 -14.78 -5.54 -9.68
N LEU A 91 -14.52 -5.38 -10.97
CA LEU A 91 -13.91 -4.18 -11.55
C LEU A 91 -14.88 -3.40 -12.46
N ASP A 92 -16.17 -3.58 -12.31
CA ASP A 92 -17.17 -2.71 -12.95
C ASP A 92 -17.18 -1.32 -12.31
N ASP A 93 -17.69 -0.33 -13.05
CA ASP A 93 -17.68 1.08 -12.66
C ASP A 93 -18.27 1.32 -11.25
N LYS A 94 -19.35 0.60 -10.92
CA LYS A 94 -19.99 0.72 -9.61
C LYS A 94 -19.12 0.13 -8.50
N SER A 95 -18.48 -1.00 -8.74
CA SER A 95 -17.56 -1.65 -7.81
C SER A 95 -16.35 -0.75 -7.53
N VAL A 96 -15.73 -0.19 -8.58
CA VAL A 96 -14.59 0.72 -8.46
C VAL A 96 -14.99 2.01 -7.74
N SER A 97 -16.14 2.61 -8.09
CA SER A 97 -16.65 3.81 -7.41
C SER A 97 -16.90 3.55 -5.92
N ASN A 98 -17.47 2.39 -5.56
CA ASN A 98 -17.67 2.02 -4.17
C ASN A 98 -16.34 1.82 -3.43
N ALA A 99 -15.35 1.20 -4.08
CA ALA A 99 -14.00 1.04 -3.52
C ALA A 99 -13.34 2.40 -3.25
N CYS A 100 -13.42 3.35 -4.20
CA CYS A 100 -12.90 4.70 -4.02
C CYS A 100 -13.56 5.44 -2.85
N LYS A 101 -14.88 5.27 -2.65
CA LYS A 101 -15.59 5.83 -1.50
C LYS A 101 -15.17 5.16 -0.19
N LEU A 102 -15.03 3.84 -0.19
CA LEU A 102 -14.59 3.08 0.99
C LEU A 102 -13.25 3.55 1.52
N VAL A 103 -12.24 3.66 0.64
CA VAL A 103 -10.89 4.08 1.05
C VAL A 103 -10.84 5.52 1.56
N GLY A 104 -11.89 6.30 1.36
CA GLY A 104 -12.05 7.62 1.95
C GLY A 104 -12.12 7.61 3.48
N TYR A 105 -12.50 6.49 4.10
CA TYR A 105 -12.48 6.32 5.54
C TYR A 105 -11.09 6.04 6.13
N ASP A 106 -10.13 5.58 5.31
CA ASP A 106 -8.80 5.17 5.79
C ASP A 106 -8.06 6.26 6.57
N VAL A 107 -8.25 7.52 6.19
CA VAL A 107 -7.63 8.67 6.85
C VAL A 107 -7.97 8.74 8.35
N CYS A 108 -9.19 8.31 8.73
CA CYS A 108 -9.63 8.31 10.12
C CYS A 108 -8.86 7.29 11.00
N PHE A 109 -8.35 6.23 10.40
CA PHE A 109 -7.53 5.22 11.09
C PHE A 109 -6.03 5.51 10.97
N ARG A 110 -5.56 5.85 9.74
CA ARG A 110 -4.13 5.99 9.44
C ARG A 110 -3.51 7.30 9.89
N ALA A 111 -4.30 8.37 9.99
CA ALA A 111 -3.77 9.70 10.29
C ALA A 111 -4.62 10.44 11.32
N SER A 112 -5.69 11.10 10.89
CA SER A 112 -6.54 11.90 11.78
C SER A 112 -7.94 12.04 11.20
N ILE A 113 -8.93 12.00 12.08
CA ILE A 113 -10.33 12.29 11.76
C ILE A 113 -10.51 13.70 11.18
N MET A 114 -9.64 14.63 11.55
CA MET A 114 -9.67 16.00 11.02
C MET A 114 -9.40 16.08 9.52
N GLY A 115 -8.76 15.05 8.94
CA GLY A 115 -8.55 14.94 7.50
C GLY A 115 -9.71 14.29 6.74
N TYR A 116 -10.76 13.83 7.43
CA TYR A 116 -11.90 13.17 6.81
C TYR A 116 -12.72 14.16 5.97
N ARG A 117 -13.13 13.69 4.79
CA ARG A 117 -14.12 14.34 3.94
C ARG A 117 -15.27 13.37 3.66
N PRO A 118 -16.51 13.86 3.51
CA PRO A 118 -17.64 13.00 3.20
C PRO A 118 -17.37 12.10 2.00
N VAL A 119 -17.52 10.79 2.17
CA VAL A 119 -17.22 9.82 1.10
C VAL A 119 -18.20 9.95 -0.09
N GLU A 120 -19.33 10.60 0.11
CA GLU A 120 -20.31 10.95 -0.92
C GLU A 120 -19.73 11.93 -1.96
N GLU A 121 -18.73 12.73 -1.59
CA GLU A 121 -18.03 13.67 -2.47
C GLU A 121 -16.99 12.97 -3.35
N ILE A 122 -16.62 11.73 -3.05
CA ILE A 122 -15.67 10.94 -3.83
C ILE A 122 -16.41 10.29 -5.00
N ASN A 123 -16.34 10.92 -6.16
CA ASN A 123 -17.03 10.46 -7.36
C ASN A 123 -16.03 10.37 -8.52
N PRO A 124 -15.33 9.22 -8.67
CA PRO A 124 -14.40 9.04 -9.79
C PRO A 124 -15.17 9.08 -11.12
N ASP A 125 -14.62 9.80 -12.10
CA ASP A 125 -15.11 9.79 -13.47
C ASP A 125 -14.67 8.55 -14.23
N SER A 126 -15.14 8.39 -15.48
CA SER A 126 -14.83 7.25 -16.34
C SER A 126 -13.32 7.07 -16.55
N ASP A 127 -12.59 8.15 -16.78
CA ASP A 127 -11.15 8.12 -17.03
C ASP A 127 -10.37 7.66 -15.78
N THR A 128 -10.79 8.14 -14.61
CA THR A 128 -10.22 7.69 -13.32
C THR A 128 -10.52 6.22 -13.04
N ILE A 129 -11.75 5.77 -13.31
CA ILE A 129 -12.15 4.36 -13.16
C ILE A 129 -11.33 3.48 -14.09
N GLU A 130 -11.22 3.85 -15.37
CA GLU A 130 -10.44 3.09 -16.34
C GLU A 130 -8.98 2.97 -15.91
N ASN A 131 -8.35 4.05 -15.45
CA ASN A 131 -7.00 4.03 -14.92
C ASN A 131 -6.85 3.05 -13.74
N ILE A 132 -7.79 3.05 -12.79
CA ILE A 132 -7.78 2.13 -11.67
C ILE A 132 -7.87 0.68 -12.16
N VAL A 133 -8.79 0.39 -13.09
CA VAL A 133 -8.95 -0.97 -13.66
C VAL A 133 -7.68 -1.43 -14.36
N ILE A 134 -7.04 -0.56 -15.16
CA ILE A 134 -5.77 -0.88 -15.81
C ILE A 134 -4.70 -1.22 -14.77
N MET A 135 -4.55 -0.39 -13.74
CA MET A 135 -3.53 -0.58 -12.70
C MET A 135 -3.79 -1.84 -11.87
N VAL A 136 -5.03 -2.16 -11.53
CA VAL A 136 -5.39 -3.43 -10.86
C VAL A 136 -5.02 -4.63 -11.74
N ASN A 137 -5.35 -4.60 -13.04
CA ASN A 137 -4.99 -5.70 -13.95
C ASN A 137 -3.47 -5.87 -14.09
N ARG A 138 -2.68 -4.79 -14.06
CA ARG A 138 -1.21 -4.84 -13.99
C ARG A 138 -0.75 -5.49 -12.69
N GLY A 139 -1.37 -5.14 -11.55
CA GLY A 139 -1.12 -5.79 -10.26
C GLY A 139 -1.39 -7.29 -10.29
N LEU A 140 -2.49 -7.72 -10.88
CA LEU A 140 -2.82 -9.15 -11.01
C LEU A 140 -1.80 -9.91 -11.87
N LYS A 141 -1.34 -9.31 -12.99
CA LYS A 141 -0.29 -9.89 -13.82
C LYS A 141 1.03 -9.98 -13.06
N PHE A 142 1.40 -8.92 -12.36
CA PHE A 142 2.59 -8.87 -11.54
C PHE A 142 2.62 -10.01 -10.51
N TRP A 143 1.54 -10.19 -9.74
CA TRP A 143 1.49 -11.25 -8.73
C TRP A 143 1.44 -12.66 -9.32
N LYS A 144 0.93 -12.81 -10.54
CA LYS A 144 1.03 -14.10 -11.26
C LYS A 144 2.47 -14.47 -11.59
N GLU A 145 3.32 -13.47 -11.82
CA GLU A 145 4.73 -13.65 -12.20
C GLU A 145 5.64 -13.73 -10.96
N TYR A 146 5.47 -12.80 -10.00
CA TYR A 146 6.35 -12.66 -8.84
C TYR A 146 5.84 -13.32 -7.55
N GLY A 147 4.63 -13.83 -7.53
CA GLY A 147 4.05 -14.57 -6.41
C GLY A 147 4.61 -15.99 -6.25
N PRO A 148 4.06 -16.79 -5.34
CA PRO A 148 2.91 -16.47 -4.50
C PRO A 148 3.25 -15.51 -3.36
N ILE A 149 2.26 -14.70 -2.94
CA ILE A 149 2.33 -13.92 -1.71
C ILE A 149 2.24 -14.89 -0.52
N ILE A 150 3.15 -14.78 0.43
CA ILE A 150 3.14 -15.57 1.67
C ILE A 150 2.62 -14.78 2.87
N LYS A 151 2.71 -13.45 2.82
CA LYS A 151 2.18 -12.55 3.84
C LYS A 151 1.85 -11.20 3.22
N ASP A 152 0.77 -10.57 3.65
CA ASP A 152 0.36 -9.23 3.23
C ASP A 152 -0.18 -8.41 4.41
N GLY A 153 -0.05 -7.08 4.31
CA GLY A 153 -0.58 -6.14 5.29
C GLY A 153 -0.13 -6.43 6.72
N PHE A 154 1.17 -6.61 6.94
CA PHE A 154 1.77 -6.97 8.22
C PHE A 154 2.47 -5.78 8.87
N THR A 155 2.63 -5.86 10.17
CA THR A 155 3.35 -4.90 11.01
C THR A 155 4.68 -5.52 11.48
N PHE A 156 5.48 -4.77 12.25
CA PHE A 156 6.83 -5.20 12.63
C PHE A 156 6.95 -5.36 14.15
N GLU A 157 6.03 -6.07 14.77
CA GLU A 157 6.05 -6.35 16.21
C GLU A 157 7.38 -6.98 16.64
N GLY A 158 7.98 -6.42 17.68
CA GLY A 158 9.31 -6.79 18.16
C GLY A 158 10.46 -6.05 17.47
N GLY A 159 10.21 -5.48 16.29
CA GLY A 159 11.18 -4.69 15.51
C GLY A 159 11.00 -3.17 15.62
N TYR A 160 10.03 -2.69 16.39
CA TYR A 160 9.86 -1.26 16.65
C TYR A 160 10.88 -0.73 17.66
N THR A 161 11.17 0.57 17.59
CA THR A 161 12.07 1.30 18.49
C THR A 161 11.36 2.53 19.05
N ASP A 162 12.04 3.29 19.91
CA ASP A 162 11.52 4.58 20.39
C ASP A 162 11.47 5.65 19.28
N ILE A 163 12.21 5.45 18.17
CA ILE A 163 12.25 6.37 17.02
C ILE A 163 11.18 5.97 15.99
N VAL A 164 11.08 4.68 15.67
CA VAL A 164 10.13 4.15 14.69
C VAL A 164 9.12 3.27 15.42
N THR A 165 7.99 3.86 15.75
CA THR A 165 6.95 3.22 16.59
C THR A 165 5.83 2.54 15.80
N ALA A 166 5.78 2.71 14.48
CA ALA A 166 4.75 2.14 13.61
C ALA A 166 5.28 1.94 12.18
N GLY A 167 4.69 1.02 11.46
CA GLY A 167 4.97 0.76 10.05
C GLY A 167 4.16 -0.45 9.57
N ASP A 168 3.71 -0.39 8.32
CA ASP A 168 2.95 -1.44 7.67
C ASP A 168 3.73 -1.91 6.44
N GLY A 169 4.07 -3.19 6.38
CA GLY A 169 4.62 -3.83 5.18
C GLY A 169 3.50 -4.25 4.22
N ASP A 170 3.72 -4.09 2.92
CA ASP A 170 2.70 -4.41 1.93
C ASP A 170 2.64 -5.91 1.66
N TYR A 171 3.73 -6.51 1.16
CA TYR A 171 3.72 -7.91 0.73
C TYR A 171 5.06 -8.60 0.94
N LEU A 172 5.02 -9.88 1.31
CA LEU A 172 6.16 -10.80 1.27
C LEU A 172 5.88 -11.93 0.28
N THR A 173 6.87 -12.24 -0.53
CA THR A 173 7.00 -13.52 -1.22
C THR A 173 8.14 -14.33 -0.58
N LYS A 174 8.44 -15.52 -1.06
CA LYS A 174 9.43 -16.39 -0.43
C LYS A 174 10.79 -15.72 -0.16
N GLU A 175 11.25 -14.90 -1.10
CA GLU A 175 12.59 -14.30 -1.07
C GLU A 175 12.59 -12.77 -1.18
N THR A 176 11.44 -12.14 -1.32
CA THR A 176 11.38 -10.69 -1.60
C THR A 176 10.36 -9.98 -0.72
N LEU A 177 10.81 -8.87 -0.11
CA LEU A 177 9.95 -7.87 0.48
C LEU A 177 9.54 -6.88 -0.60
N TRP A 178 8.24 -6.73 -0.81
CA TRP A 178 7.66 -5.87 -1.83
C TRP A 178 6.93 -4.68 -1.25
N ASP A 179 7.11 -3.53 -1.90
CA ASP A 179 6.35 -2.32 -1.68
C ASP A 179 5.56 -1.95 -2.94
N PHE A 180 4.27 -1.68 -2.80
CA PHE A 180 3.34 -1.43 -3.91
C PHE A 180 3.07 0.07 -4.02
N LYS A 181 3.70 0.74 -4.98
CA LYS A 181 3.67 2.21 -5.12
C LYS A 181 2.90 2.68 -6.34
N VAL A 182 1.72 3.22 -6.13
CA VAL A 182 0.92 3.86 -7.20
C VAL A 182 1.33 5.34 -7.31
N SER A 183 2.41 5.63 -8.05
CA SER A 183 2.99 6.98 -8.16
C SER A 183 3.20 7.40 -9.61
N LYS A 184 2.90 8.68 -9.91
CA LYS A 184 3.28 9.35 -11.18
C LYS A 184 4.77 9.71 -11.22
N ASP A 185 5.35 9.88 -10.04
CA ASP A 185 6.76 10.27 -9.91
C ASP A 185 7.71 9.09 -10.23
N GLU A 186 8.94 9.43 -10.58
CA GLU A 186 10.02 8.47 -10.60
C GLU A 186 10.34 7.95 -9.19
N LEU A 187 11.08 6.85 -9.12
CA LEU A 187 11.47 6.26 -7.85
C LEU A 187 12.28 7.28 -7.03
N LYS A 188 11.78 7.61 -5.84
CA LYS A 188 12.45 8.54 -4.92
C LYS A 188 13.22 7.78 -3.85
N SER A 189 14.37 8.30 -3.43
CA SER A 189 15.21 7.71 -2.36
C SER A 189 14.46 7.43 -1.06
N LYS A 190 13.42 8.21 -0.74
CA LYS A 190 12.59 7.95 0.44
C LYS A 190 11.85 6.60 0.37
N TYR A 191 11.50 6.09 -0.83
CA TYR A 191 10.81 4.82 -0.98
C TYR A 191 11.76 3.64 -0.80
N THR A 192 12.98 3.78 -1.33
CA THR A 192 14.02 2.76 -1.14
C THR A 192 14.49 2.73 0.31
N LEU A 193 14.63 3.88 0.97
CA LEU A 193 14.94 3.96 2.40
C LEU A 193 13.83 3.31 3.24
N GLN A 194 12.56 3.61 2.96
CA GLN A 194 11.43 2.97 3.67
C GLN A 194 11.49 1.45 3.55
N LEU A 195 11.71 0.94 2.34
CA LEU A 195 11.76 -0.50 2.10
C LEU A 195 12.94 -1.16 2.82
N LEU A 196 14.10 -0.49 2.89
CA LEU A 196 15.25 -0.97 3.65
C LEU A 196 14.97 -0.97 5.15
N MET A 197 14.39 0.11 5.67
CA MET A 197 13.96 0.17 7.08
C MET A 197 13.02 -0.99 7.41
N TYR A 198 12.06 -1.27 6.53
CA TYR A 198 11.10 -2.38 6.72
C TYR A 198 11.79 -3.74 6.72
N TYR A 199 12.80 -3.95 5.86
CA TYR A 199 13.61 -5.16 5.89
C TYR A 199 14.37 -5.31 7.21
N ILE A 200 15.09 -4.27 7.64
CA ILE A 200 15.86 -4.30 8.88
C ILE A 200 14.92 -4.52 10.09
N MET A 201 13.81 -3.79 10.17
CA MET A 201 12.81 -3.98 11.23
C MET A 201 12.19 -5.37 11.19
N GLY A 202 11.94 -5.90 10.01
CA GLY A 202 11.45 -7.26 9.81
C GLY A 202 12.40 -8.32 10.37
N CYS A 203 13.70 -8.15 10.16
CA CYS A 203 14.73 -9.04 10.71
C CYS A 203 14.78 -9.02 12.26
N HIS A 204 14.37 -7.92 12.88
CA HIS A 204 14.25 -7.78 14.34
C HIS A 204 12.85 -8.12 14.88
N SER A 205 11.89 -8.37 14.01
CA SER A 205 10.50 -8.64 14.38
C SER A 205 10.25 -10.09 14.75
N ILE A 206 9.03 -10.38 15.21
CA ILE A 206 8.56 -11.74 15.47
C ILE A 206 8.38 -12.58 14.20
N HIS A 207 8.50 -11.98 13.01
CA HIS A 207 8.25 -12.61 11.71
C HIS A 207 9.49 -13.36 11.21
N SER A 208 9.54 -14.68 11.42
CA SER A 208 10.67 -15.52 11.01
C SER A 208 10.90 -15.54 9.50
N GLU A 209 9.91 -15.21 8.69
CA GLU A 209 9.96 -15.17 7.22
C GLU A 209 11.04 -14.21 6.70
N PHE A 210 11.36 -13.16 7.47
CA PHE A 210 12.39 -12.19 7.08
C PHE A 210 13.80 -12.76 6.98
N LYS A 211 14.06 -13.93 7.60
CA LYS A 211 15.36 -14.64 7.50
C LYS A 211 15.62 -15.18 6.09
N GLU A 212 14.57 -15.41 5.31
CA GLU A 212 14.64 -15.94 3.95
C GLU A 212 14.64 -14.82 2.90
N ILE A 213 14.44 -13.56 3.30
CA ILE A 213 14.37 -12.43 2.36
C ILE A 213 15.77 -12.08 1.85
N GLN A 214 15.93 -12.13 0.54
CA GLN A 214 17.17 -11.85 -0.19
C GLN A 214 17.08 -10.63 -1.09
N LYS A 215 15.85 -10.17 -1.38
CA LYS A 215 15.59 -9.11 -2.34
C LYS A 215 14.62 -8.07 -1.77
N LEU A 216 14.81 -6.84 -2.20
CA LEU A 216 13.89 -5.74 -1.99
C LEU A 216 13.28 -5.34 -3.32
N GLY A 217 11.96 -5.27 -3.40
CA GLY A 217 11.26 -4.98 -4.64
C GLY A 217 10.23 -3.85 -4.50
N ILE A 218 10.13 -3.01 -5.53
CA ILE A 218 9.07 -2.01 -5.66
C ILE A 218 8.35 -2.26 -6.97
N PHE A 219 7.03 -2.39 -6.92
CA PHE A 219 6.19 -2.42 -8.11
C PHE A 219 5.33 -1.18 -8.20
N ASN A 220 5.41 -0.50 -9.35
CA ASN A 220 4.56 0.64 -9.66
C ASN A 220 3.60 0.29 -10.82
N PRO A 221 2.34 -0.07 -10.55
CA PRO A 221 1.38 -0.43 -11.59
C PRO A 221 1.00 0.76 -12.47
N ARG A 222 1.17 2.01 -12.01
CA ARG A 222 0.90 3.19 -12.81
C ARG A 222 1.89 3.32 -13.98
N LYS A 223 3.15 3.08 -13.69
CA LYS A 223 4.23 3.10 -14.70
C LYS A 223 4.47 1.73 -15.34
N ASN A 224 3.84 0.69 -14.80
CA ASN A 224 4.10 -0.70 -15.14
C ASN A 224 5.59 -1.07 -15.02
N LYS A 225 6.21 -0.61 -13.92
CA LYS A 225 7.65 -0.79 -13.66
C LYS A 225 7.88 -1.60 -12.39
N VAL A 226 8.85 -2.49 -12.46
CA VAL A 226 9.37 -3.28 -11.35
C VAL A 226 10.81 -2.85 -11.09
N TYR A 227 11.14 -2.63 -9.83
CA TYR A 227 12.50 -2.36 -9.37
C TYR A 227 12.88 -3.43 -8.36
N ILE A 228 14.05 -4.06 -8.54
CA ILE A 228 14.55 -5.10 -7.62
C ILE A 228 16.00 -4.80 -7.27
N ALA A 229 16.33 -4.97 -5.99
CA ALA A 229 17.70 -4.96 -5.49
C ALA A 229 17.99 -6.22 -4.70
N ASN A 230 19.15 -6.83 -4.90
CA ASN A 230 19.65 -7.89 -4.04
C ASN A 230 20.24 -7.28 -2.77
N ILE A 231 19.81 -7.76 -1.61
CA ILE A 231 20.30 -7.26 -0.31
C ILE A 231 21.80 -7.47 -0.16
N SER A 232 22.34 -8.56 -0.70
CA SER A 232 23.78 -8.85 -0.70
C SER A 232 24.67 -7.83 -1.45
N LEU A 233 24.05 -6.97 -2.28
CA LEU A 233 24.74 -5.89 -3.00
C LEU A 233 24.62 -4.55 -2.27
N ILE A 234 23.93 -4.48 -1.16
CA ILE A 234 23.83 -3.30 -0.32
C ILE A 234 25.05 -3.27 0.59
N ASP A 235 25.75 -2.14 0.60
CA ASP A 235 26.91 -1.96 1.47
C ASP A 235 26.51 -2.14 2.94
N SER A 236 27.28 -2.94 3.67
CA SER A 236 27.05 -3.19 5.09
C SER A 236 27.09 -1.91 5.94
N GLU A 237 27.91 -0.92 5.55
CA GLU A 237 27.97 0.38 6.22
C GLU A 237 26.62 1.12 6.13
N ILE A 238 25.92 1.00 4.98
CA ILE A 238 24.59 1.59 4.79
C ILE A 238 23.55 0.88 5.67
N LEU A 239 23.61 -0.46 5.73
CA LEU A 239 22.71 -1.23 6.61
C LEU A 239 22.90 -0.82 8.07
N ASP A 240 24.15 -0.69 8.52
CA ASP A 240 24.50 -0.28 9.88
C ASP A 240 24.10 1.17 10.16
N GLU A 241 24.31 2.10 9.21
CA GLU A 241 23.89 3.50 9.35
C GLU A 241 22.35 3.61 9.48
N VAL A 242 21.61 2.96 8.60
CA VAL A 242 20.14 2.99 8.65
C VAL A 242 19.63 2.35 9.93
N SER A 243 20.24 1.24 10.35
CA SER A 243 19.90 0.53 11.58
C SER A 243 20.04 1.43 12.81
N ARG A 244 21.18 2.11 12.96
CA ARG A 244 21.49 2.93 14.15
C ARG A 244 20.90 4.33 14.08
N GLU A 245 21.13 5.05 12.96
CA GLU A 245 20.83 6.48 12.88
C GLU A 245 19.38 6.77 12.48
N VAL A 246 18.73 5.85 11.74
CA VAL A 246 17.36 6.06 11.26
C VAL A 246 16.34 5.28 12.08
N ILE A 247 16.62 4.00 12.35
CA ILE A 247 15.70 3.13 13.13
C ILE A 247 15.99 3.24 14.63
N GLY A 248 17.25 3.39 15.04
CA GLY A 248 17.65 3.58 16.44
C GLY A 248 17.95 2.28 17.18
N TYR A 249 18.37 1.23 16.48
CA TYR A 249 18.92 0.03 17.13
C TYR A 249 20.32 0.34 17.71
N LYS A 250 20.66 -0.34 18.79
CA LYS A 250 21.94 -0.17 19.52
C LYS A 250 22.95 -1.24 19.10
#